data_b8277e0d92c3469e2b50907d347f34ba
#
_entry.id   b8277e0d92c3469e2b50907d347f34ba
#
_cell.length_a   1.000
_cell.length_b   1.000
_cell.length_c   1.000
_cell.angle_alpha   90.00
_cell.angle_beta   90.00
_cell.angle_gamma   90.00
#
_symmetry.space_group_name_H-M   'P 1'
#
loop_
_entity.id
_entity.type
_entity.pdbx_description
1 polymer ?
#
loop_
_entity_poly.entity_id
_entity_poly.type
_entity_poly.pdbx_seq_one_letter_code
_entity_poly.pdbx_strand_id
1 'polypeptide(L)'
;KLLIAAGAFSARLISSSGIKISLETERGYHITCRSPKVSLNRPIMEGDKKFLATPMNMGIRFAGTVELAGLDAPLNPRRIKSIEHGALAMMPGLDITKASPWMGFRPTLCDSLPVISKAPDSDNIIYAFGHQHLGLTCAPATSSIVCDLIANRTPDKDITLFDVKRLL
;
A
#
# COMPACT_ATOMS: atom_id res chain seq x y z
N LYS A 1 -19.56 14.12 10.77
CA LYS A 1 -19.24 13.22 9.65
C LYS A 1 -18.12 12.26 10.05
N LEU A 2 -18.10 11.05 9.49
CA LEU A 2 -17.09 10.02 9.70
C LEU A 2 -16.37 9.78 8.38
N LEU A 3 -15.04 9.81 8.40
CA LEU A 3 -14.19 9.39 7.26
C LEU A 3 -13.53 8.04 7.58
N ILE A 4 -13.75 7.05 6.73
CA ILE A 4 -13.07 5.74 6.81
C ILE A 4 -11.93 5.73 5.78
N ALA A 5 -10.70 5.90 6.27
CA ALA A 5 -9.46 5.95 5.49
C ALA A 5 -8.40 5.03 6.11
N ALA A 6 -8.79 3.83 6.55
CA ALA A 6 -7.96 2.90 7.32
C ALA A 6 -7.17 1.91 6.44
N GLY A 7 -6.96 2.22 5.16
CA GLY A 7 -6.19 1.38 4.23
C GLY A 7 -6.75 -0.05 4.18
N ALA A 8 -5.90 -1.04 4.36
CA ALA A 8 -6.28 -2.46 4.30
C ALA A 8 -7.27 -2.89 5.41
N PHE A 9 -7.40 -2.12 6.48
CA PHE A 9 -8.34 -2.40 7.57
C PHE A 9 -9.74 -1.82 7.34
N SER A 10 -9.94 -1.04 6.27
CA SER A 10 -11.22 -0.37 5.99
C SER A 10 -12.39 -1.34 5.83
N ALA A 11 -12.18 -2.48 5.17
CA ALA A 11 -13.25 -3.48 4.99
C ALA A 11 -13.76 -4.03 6.33
N ARG A 12 -12.90 -4.22 7.33
CA ARG A 12 -13.31 -4.66 8.68
C ARG A 12 -14.18 -3.62 9.39
N LEU A 13 -13.85 -2.33 9.23
CA LEU A 13 -14.65 -1.25 9.82
C LEU A 13 -16.02 -1.12 9.15
N ILE A 14 -16.06 -1.28 7.83
CA ILE A 14 -17.30 -1.16 7.05
C ILE A 14 -18.22 -2.37 7.28
N SER A 15 -17.68 -3.55 7.51
CA SER A 15 -18.48 -4.77 7.69
C SER A 15 -19.49 -4.68 8.84
N SER A 16 -19.21 -3.88 9.86
CA SER A 16 -20.15 -3.60 10.96
C SER A 16 -21.43 -2.86 10.52
N SER A 17 -21.42 -2.17 9.37
CA SER A 17 -22.60 -1.53 8.76
C SER A 17 -23.34 -2.44 7.77
N GLY A 18 -22.98 -3.73 7.68
CA GLY A 18 -23.61 -4.70 6.76
C GLY A 18 -23.04 -4.69 5.34
N ILE A 19 -22.13 -3.77 5.02
CA ILE A 19 -21.50 -3.68 3.71
C ILE A 19 -20.28 -4.61 3.66
N LYS A 20 -20.25 -5.52 2.67
CA LYS A 20 -19.12 -6.44 2.44
C LYS A 20 -18.38 -6.02 1.17
N ILE A 21 -17.10 -5.71 1.31
CA ILE A 21 -16.22 -5.34 0.20
C ILE A 21 -15.05 -6.30 0.15
N SER A 22 -14.79 -6.84 -1.04
CA SER A 22 -13.61 -7.70 -1.29
C SER A 22 -12.34 -6.85 -1.40
N LEU A 23 -11.87 -6.36 -0.25
CA LEU A 23 -10.60 -5.66 -0.12
C LEU A 23 -9.53 -6.66 0.29
N GLU A 24 -8.65 -7.00 -0.65
CA GLU A 24 -7.53 -7.92 -0.39
C GLU A 24 -6.30 -7.14 0.09
N THR A 25 -5.38 -7.85 0.70
CA THR A 25 -4.13 -7.31 1.17
C THR A 25 -2.97 -7.88 0.38
N GLU A 26 -2.37 -7.06 -0.47
CA GLU A 26 -1.08 -7.36 -1.07
C GLU A 26 0.03 -7.02 -0.08
N ARG A 27 0.53 -8.04 0.61
CA ARG A 27 1.58 -7.89 1.60
C ARG A 27 2.91 -7.62 0.92
N GLY A 28 3.44 -6.42 1.10
CA GLY A 28 4.73 -6.01 0.58
C GLY A 28 5.82 -6.20 1.61
N TYR A 29 6.98 -6.68 1.17
CA TYR A 29 8.13 -6.93 2.04
C TYR A 29 9.32 -6.10 1.62
N HIS A 30 10.13 -5.68 2.58
CA HIS A 30 11.46 -5.14 2.33
C HIS A 30 12.43 -5.47 3.46
N ILE A 31 13.72 -5.36 3.16
CA ILE A 31 14.78 -5.27 4.16
C ILE A 31 15.44 -3.90 4.05
N THR A 32 15.93 -3.37 5.18
CA THR A 32 16.75 -2.15 5.20
C THR A 32 18.10 -2.47 5.80
N CYS A 33 19.15 -2.34 4.99
CA CYS A 33 20.55 -2.52 5.39
C CYS A 33 21.09 -1.19 5.92
N ARG A 34 21.27 -1.06 7.23
CA ARG A 34 21.67 0.21 7.89
C ARG A 34 23.16 0.55 7.74
N SER A 35 24.01 -0.46 7.53
CA SER A 35 25.47 -0.30 7.35
C SER A 35 25.91 -1.16 6.18
N PRO A 36 25.53 -0.80 4.95
CA PRO A 36 25.60 -1.72 3.80
C PRO A 36 27.00 -2.00 3.29
N LYS A 37 28.03 -1.27 3.73
CA LYS A 37 29.43 -1.28 3.22
C LYS A 37 29.60 -0.95 1.74
N VAL A 38 28.51 -0.75 1.03
CA VAL A 38 28.41 -0.31 -0.36
C VAL A 38 27.58 0.96 -0.42
N SER A 39 27.78 1.78 -1.45
CA SER A 39 27.00 3.02 -1.63
C SER A 39 26.05 2.91 -2.83
N LEU A 40 24.92 3.58 -2.70
CA LEU A 40 23.92 3.72 -3.76
C LEU A 40 23.42 5.16 -3.77
N ASN A 41 23.56 5.85 -4.91
CA ASN A 41 23.21 7.28 -5.02
C ASN A 41 21.83 7.54 -5.63
N ARG A 42 21.22 6.52 -6.24
CA ARG A 42 19.89 6.61 -6.87
C ARG A 42 19.21 5.25 -6.82
N PRO A 43 17.87 5.19 -6.87
CA PRO A 43 17.17 3.90 -6.96
C PRO A 43 17.58 3.13 -8.22
N ILE A 44 17.73 1.82 -8.08
CA ILE A 44 18.01 0.89 -9.19
C ILE A 44 16.96 -0.21 -9.16
N MET A 45 16.31 -0.45 -10.30
CA MET A 45 15.37 -1.55 -10.49
C MET A 45 15.95 -2.59 -11.45
N GLU A 46 15.96 -3.83 -11.03
CA GLU A 46 16.21 -4.99 -11.90
C GLU A 46 14.86 -5.39 -12.53
N GLY A 47 14.69 -5.09 -13.82
CA GLY A 47 13.40 -5.21 -14.50
C GLY A 47 12.86 -6.62 -14.56
N ASP A 48 13.70 -7.61 -14.86
CA ASP A 48 13.33 -9.02 -14.99
C ASP A 48 12.83 -9.62 -13.68
N LYS A 49 13.45 -9.27 -12.56
CA LYS A 49 13.07 -9.75 -11.23
C LYS A 49 12.10 -8.81 -10.49
N LYS A 50 11.80 -7.65 -11.07
CA LYS A 50 10.98 -6.59 -10.43
C LYS A 50 11.47 -6.26 -9.01
N PHE A 51 12.80 -6.20 -8.85
CA PHE A 51 13.50 -6.03 -7.60
C PHE A 51 14.12 -4.63 -7.54
N LEU A 52 13.88 -3.92 -6.44
CA LEU A 52 14.26 -2.51 -6.29
C LEU A 52 15.22 -2.32 -5.13
N ALA A 53 16.36 -1.65 -5.39
CA ALA A 53 17.25 -1.09 -4.37
C ALA A 53 17.06 0.43 -4.31
N THR A 54 16.85 0.98 -3.12
CA THR A 54 16.60 2.41 -2.91
C THR A 54 17.51 2.95 -1.81
N PRO A 55 18.29 4.03 -2.07
CA PRO A 55 19.01 4.72 -1.01
C PRO A 55 18.03 5.42 -0.09
N MET A 56 18.23 5.27 1.21
CA MET A 56 17.46 5.89 2.27
C MET A 56 18.40 6.58 3.24
N ASN A 57 17.93 7.56 4.01
CA ASN A 57 18.73 8.22 5.04
C ASN A 57 19.34 7.23 6.06
N MET A 58 18.67 6.09 6.27
CA MET A 58 19.09 5.05 7.22
C MET A 58 19.88 3.90 6.59
N GLY A 59 20.24 3.96 5.31
CA GLY A 59 20.92 2.86 4.60
C GLY A 59 20.30 2.54 3.24
N ILE A 60 20.38 1.29 2.79
CA ILE A 60 19.80 0.85 1.51
C ILE A 60 18.60 -0.05 1.81
N ARG A 61 17.46 0.23 1.17
CA ARG A 61 16.25 -0.59 1.23
C ARG A 61 16.15 -1.46 -0.03
N PHE A 62 15.87 -2.74 0.16
CA PHE A 62 15.60 -3.70 -0.92
C PHE A 62 14.18 -4.22 -0.81
N ALA A 63 13.43 -4.16 -1.92
CA ALA A 63 12.04 -4.60 -2.02
C ALA A 63 11.78 -5.29 -3.35
N GLY A 64 10.80 -6.20 -3.44
CA GLY A 64 10.50 -6.87 -4.70
C GLY A 64 9.63 -8.11 -4.58
N THR A 65 8.87 -8.26 -3.49
CA THR A 65 7.96 -9.40 -3.35
C THR A 65 6.59 -8.98 -2.87
N VAL A 66 5.57 -9.70 -3.32
CA VAL A 66 4.17 -9.57 -2.92
C VAL A 66 3.66 -10.93 -2.43
N GLU A 67 2.81 -10.93 -1.42
CA GLU A 67 2.16 -12.12 -0.89
C GLU A 67 0.69 -11.82 -0.61
N LEU A 68 -0.19 -12.73 -1.02
CA LEU A 68 -1.61 -12.70 -0.67
C LEU A 68 -1.81 -13.67 0.50
N ALA A 69 -1.97 -13.15 1.70
CA ALA A 69 -2.12 -13.94 2.93
C ALA A 69 -2.95 -13.22 4.00
N GLY A 70 -3.81 -12.30 3.59
CA GLY A 70 -4.68 -11.54 4.49
C GLY A 70 -3.93 -10.69 5.50
N LEU A 71 -4.65 -10.20 6.50
CA LEU A 71 -4.14 -9.26 7.51
C LEU A 71 -3.47 -9.95 8.71
N ASP A 72 -3.85 -11.19 9.03
CA ASP A 72 -3.54 -11.79 10.34
C ASP A 72 -2.34 -12.75 10.30
N ALA A 73 -1.95 -13.25 9.13
CA ALA A 73 -0.81 -14.14 9.02
C ALA A 73 0.50 -13.44 9.43
N PRO A 74 1.41 -14.11 10.15
CA PRO A 74 2.70 -13.54 10.53
C PRO A 74 3.57 -13.22 9.31
N LEU A 75 4.64 -12.45 9.53
CA LEU A 75 5.67 -12.19 8.52
C LEU A 75 6.26 -13.52 8.03
N ASN A 76 6.34 -13.68 6.70
CA ASN A 76 6.84 -14.89 6.07
C ASN A 76 8.38 -14.84 5.90
N PRO A 77 9.15 -15.68 6.65
CA PRO A 77 10.61 -15.66 6.58
C PRO A 77 11.19 -16.02 5.19
N ARG A 78 10.45 -16.81 4.40
CA ARG A 78 10.89 -17.17 3.03
C ARG A 78 10.91 -15.96 2.11
N ARG A 79 9.98 -15.01 2.30
CA ARG A 79 9.95 -13.75 1.55
C ARG A 79 11.17 -12.89 1.89
N ILE A 80 11.51 -12.80 3.17
CA ILE A 80 12.71 -12.07 3.62
C ILE A 80 13.98 -12.69 3.04
N LYS A 81 14.15 -14.02 3.14
CA LYS A 81 15.30 -14.71 2.54
C LYS A 81 15.44 -14.49 1.03
N SER A 82 14.30 -14.47 0.31
CA SER A 82 14.30 -14.16 -1.12
C SER A 82 14.82 -12.75 -1.40
N ILE A 83 14.44 -11.77 -0.58
CA ILE A 83 14.94 -10.38 -0.70
C ILE A 83 16.43 -10.30 -0.37
N GLU A 84 16.88 -10.98 0.68
CA GLU A 84 18.30 -11.05 1.05
C GLU A 84 19.16 -11.62 -0.09
N HIS A 85 18.72 -12.72 -0.70
CA HIS A 85 19.38 -13.30 -1.87
C HIS A 85 19.44 -12.33 -3.06
N GLY A 86 18.31 -11.67 -3.36
CA GLY A 86 18.25 -10.67 -4.43
C GLY A 86 19.19 -9.49 -4.17
N ALA A 87 19.25 -9.01 -2.93
CA ALA A 87 20.09 -7.90 -2.52
C ALA A 87 21.60 -8.22 -2.69
N LEU A 88 22.03 -9.40 -2.24
CA LEU A 88 23.41 -9.87 -2.37
C LEU A 88 23.79 -10.09 -3.84
N ALA A 89 22.88 -10.60 -4.66
CA ALA A 89 23.11 -10.78 -6.10
C ALA A 89 23.21 -9.44 -6.84
N MET A 90 22.38 -8.45 -6.45
CA MET A 90 22.35 -7.12 -7.07
C MET A 90 23.57 -6.27 -6.68
N MET A 91 24.04 -6.38 -5.45
CA MET A 91 25.12 -5.55 -4.90
C MET A 91 26.21 -6.42 -4.25
N PRO A 92 27.21 -6.88 -5.02
CA PRO A 92 28.38 -7.59 -4.47
C PRO A 92 29.09 -6.75 -3.39
N GLY A 93 29.43 -7.37 -2.26
CA GLY A 93 30.03 -6.69 -1.11
C GLY A 93 29.03 -6.05 -0.13
N LEU A 94 27.73 -6.17 -0.37
CA LEU A 94 26.70 -5.72 0.55
C LEU A 94 26.79 -6.47 1.88
N ASP A 95 26.74 -5.72 2.98
CA ASP A 95 26.62 -6.28 4.33
C ASP A 95 25.15 -6.29 4.79
N ILE A 96 24.58 -7.47 4.94
CA ILE A 96 23.20 -7.67 5.40
C ILE A 96 23.10 -8.07 6.87
N THR A 97 24.21 -8.13 7.62
CA THR A 97 24.23 -8.62 9.02
C THR A 97 23.35 -7.80 9.96
N LYS A 98 23.13 -6.52 9.64
CA LYS A 98 22.24 -5.59 10.36
C LYS A 98 21.00 -5.23 9.56
N ALA A 99 20.59 -6.08 8.62
CA ALA A 99 19.37 -5.86 7.86
C ALA A 99 18.13 -6.03 8.75
N SER A 100 17.20 -5.09 8.67
CA SER A 100 15.93 -5.14 9.39
C SER A 100 14.80 -5.46 8.41
N PRO A 101 14.05 -6.56 8.62
CA PRO A 101 12.89 -6.87 7.80
C PRO A 101 11.68 -6.01 8.16
N TRP A 102 10.81 -5.80 7.18
CA TRP A 102 9.53 -5.13 7.37
C TRP A 102 8.50 -5.71 6.39
N MET A 103 7.25 -5.70 6.80
CA MET A 103 6.11 -6.08 5.99
C MET A 103 5.00 -5.05 6.16
N GLY A 104 4.30 -4.73 5.07
CA GLY A 104 3.15 -3.85 5.07
C GLY A 104 2.02 -4.34 4.17
N PHE A 105 0.86 -3.73 4.34
CA PHE A 105 -0.40 -4.14 3.75
C PHE A 105 -0.84 -3.13 2.70
N ARG A 106 -0.83 -3.50 1.40
CA ARG A 106 -1.40 -2.69 0.34
C ARG A 106 -2.87 -3.04 0.19
N PRO A 107 -3.78 -2.09 0.34
CA PRO A 107 -5.22 -2.33 0.19
C PRO A 107 -5.56 -2.44 -1.31
N THR A 108 -5.88 -3.63 -1.79
CA THR A 108 -6.12 -3.89 -3.21
C THR A 108 -7.56 -4.31 -3.43
N LEU A 109 -8.24 -3.65 -4.36
CA LEU A 109 -9.56 -4.00 -4.86
C LEU A 109 -9.44 -4.77 -6.18
N CYS A 110 -10.44 -5.57 -6.52
CA CYS A 110 -10.41 -6.44 -7.70
C CYS A 110 -10.24 -5.69 -9.03
N ASP A 111 -10.72 -4.46 -9.10
CA ASP A 111 -10.63 -3.57 -10.26
C ASP A 111 -9.44 -2.61 -10.21
N SER A 112 -8.62 -2.68 -9.17
CA SER A 112 -7.47 -1.81 -8.95
C SER A 112 -7.78 -0.31 -8.76
N LEU A 113 -9.05 0.08 -8.64
CA LEU A 113 -9.47 1.45 -8.40
C LEU A 113 -9.77 1.69 -6.90
N PRO A 114 -9.39 2.84 -6.34
CA PRO A 114 -9.75 3.15 -4.95
C PRO A 114 -11.26 3.41 -4.80
N VAL A 115 -11.76 3.28 -3.58
CA VAL A 115 -13.08 3.79 -3.20
C VAL A 115 -12.90 5.21 -2.65
N ILE A 116 -13.58 6.18 -3.26
CA ILE A 116 -13.66 7.56 -2.79
C ILE A 116 -15.12 8.01 -3.01
N SER A 117 -15.98 7.79 -2.03
CA SER A 117 -17.41 8.09 -2.12
C SER A 117 -18.06 8.27 -0.77
N LYS A 118 -19.33 8.68 -0.75
CA LYS A 118 -20.19 8.53 0.43
C LYS A 118 -20.62 7.07 0.58
N ALA A 119 -21.02 6.70 1.79
CA ALA A 119 -21.66 5.41 2.03
C ALA A 119 -23.02 5.34 1.32
N PRO A 120 -23.47 4.14 0.87
CA PRO A 120 -24.73 4.00 0.15
C PRO A 120 -25.94 4.50 0.94
N ASP A 121 -25.93 4.30 2.26
CA ASP A 121 -27.05 4.54 3.15
C ASP A 121 -26.85 5.74 4.09
N SER A 122 -25.79 6.53 3.89
CA SER A 122 -25.48 7.66 4.77
C SER A 122 -24.62 8.74 4.13
N ASP A 123 -25.14 9.94 4.07
CA ASP A 123 -24.37 11.13 3.69
C ASP A 123 -23.33 11.56 4.73
N ASN A 124 -23.35 10.95 5.91
CA ASN A 124 -22.43 11.30 7.00
C ASN A 124 -21.20 10.41 7.09
N ILE A 125 -21.15 9.34 6.30
CA ILE A 125 -20.01 8.43 6.23
C ILE A 125 -19.37 8.55 4.85
N ILE A 126 -18.04 8.75 4.83
CA ILE A 126 -17.26 8.92 3.62
C ILE A 126 -16.17 7.86 3.63
N TYR A 127 -15.92 7.26 2.49
CA TYR A 127 -14.90 6.24 2.25
C TYR A 127 -13.76 6.81 1.42
N ALA A 128 -12.51 6.51 1.82
CA ALA A 128 -11.30 6.85 1.06
C ALA A 128 -10.23 5.77 1.31
N PHE A 129 -10.27 4.67 0.56
CA PHE A 129 -9.34 3.55 0.72
C PHE A 129 -9.15 2.76 -0.58
N GLY A 130 -8.27 1.76 -0.57
CA GLY A 130 -8.09 0.86 -1.71
C GLY A 130 -7.10 1.35 -2.76
N HIS A 131 -6.20 2.28 -2.42
CA HIS A 131 -5.24 2.91 -3.35
C HIS A 131 -4.03 2.03 -3.69
N GLN A 132 -4.01 0.76 -3.29
CA GLN A 132 -2.89 -0.15 -3.50
C GLN A 132 -1.55 0.45 -3.02
N HIS A 133 -0.56 0.55 -3.93
CA HIS A 133 0.76 1.15 -3.68
C HIS A 133 0.82 2.66 -4.00
N LEU A 134 -0.28 3.24 -4.50
CA LEU A 134 -0.34 4.63 -4.95
C LEU A 134 -0.95 5.60 -3.91
N GLY A 135 -1.29 5.11 -2.71
CA GLY A 135 -1.98 5.91 -1.71
C GLY A 135 -1.29 7.22 -1.36
N LEU A 136 0.03 7.21 -1.18
CA LEU A 136 0.78 8.43 -0.89
C LEU A 136 0.79 9.39 -2.09
N THR A 137 0.99 8.88 -3.29
CA THR A 137 1.00 9.67 -4.53
C THR A 137 -0.35 10.32 -4.80
N CYS A 138 -1.45 9.60 -4.56
CA CYS A 138 -2.81 10.07 -4.80
C CYS A 138 -3.39 10.89 -3.62
N ALA A 139 -2.70 10.95 -2.48
CA ALA A 139 -3.22 11.59 -1.27
C ALA A 139 -3.68 13.04 -1.47
N PRO A 140 -2.97 13.93 -2.19
CA PRO A 140 -3.43 15.31 -2.39
C PRO A 140 -4.75 15.40 -3.16
N ALA A 141 -4.89 14.61 -4.24
CA ALA A 141 -6.13 14.59 -5.02
C ALA A 141 -7.28 13.95 -4.24
N THR A 142 -7.02 12.83 -3.54
CA THR A 142 -8.01 12.18 -2.68
C THR A 142 -8.50 13.12 -1.57
N SER A 143 -7.60 13.85 -0.91
CA SER A 143 -7.98 14.76 0.16
C SER A 143 -8.84 15.92 -0.33
N SER A 144 -8.56 16.48 -1.51
CA SER A 144 -9.40 17.51 -2.13
C SER A 144 -10.84 17.00 -2.33
N ILE A 145 -10.99 15.82 -2.96
CA ILE A 145 -12.30 15.19 -3.17
C ILE A 145 -13.01 14.93 -1.84
N VAL A 146 -12.31 14.38 -0.85
CA VAL A 146 -12.86 14.08 0.48
C VAL A 146 -13.34 15.36 1.18
N CYS A 147 -12.60 16.48 1.07
CA CYS A 147 -13.01 17.76 1.62
C CYS A 147 -14.32 18.26 1.00
N ASP A 148 -14.49 18.09 -0.31
CA ASP A 148 -15.74 18.46 -0.99
C ASP A 148 -16.91 17.58 -0.53
N LEU A 149 -16.71 16.27 -0.43
CA LEU A 149 -17.73 15.35 0.06
C LEU A 149 -18.13 15.65 1.52
N ILE A 150 -17.16 15.98 2.39
CA ILE A 150 -17.42 16.38 3.79
C ILE A 150 -18.27 17.65 3.84
N ALA A 151 -17.95 18.60 2.97
CA ALA A 151 -18.65 19.89 2.91
C ALA A 151 -19.97 19.84 2.11
N ASN A 152 -20.38 18.66 1.63
CA ASN A 152 -21.51 18.46 0.71
C ASN A 152 -21.41 19.28 -0.58
N ARG A 153 -20.20 19.51 -1.08
CA ARG A 153 -19.94 20.09 -2.40
C ARG A 153 -19.75 18.99 -3.43
N THR A 154 -20.06 19.29 -4.68
CA THR A 154 -19.71 18.42 -5.80
C THR A 154 -18.22 18.59 -6.09
N PRO A 155 -17.42 17.50 -6.09
CA PRO A 155 -16.03 17.56 -6.52
C PRO A 155 -15.88 18.08 -7.96
N ASP A 156 -14.81 18.79 -8.24
CA ASP A 156 -14.46 19.30 -9.58
C ASP A 156 -14.09 18.19 -10.58
N LYS A 157 -13.80 17.00 -10.08
CA LYS A 157 -13.44 15.82 -10.83
C LYS A 157 -14.56 14.79 -10.85
N ASP A 158 -14.73 14.11 -11.97
CA ASP A 158 -15.60 12.95 -12.03
C ASP A 158 -15.06 11.82 -11.14
N ILE A 159 -15.83 11.46 -10.13
CA ILE A 159 -15.51 10.38 -9.18
C ILE A 159 -16.42 9.15 -9.34
N THR A 160 -17.20 9.08 -10.40
CA THR A 160 -18.19 8.01 -10.63
C THR A 160 -17.54 6.63 -10.58
N LEU A 161 -16.34 6.48 -11.14
CA LEU A 161 -15.58 5.24 -11.11
C LEU A 161 -15.07 4.85 -9.73
N PHE A 162 -15.08 5.76 -8.75
CA PHE A 162 -14.61 5.52 -7.39
C PHE A 162 -15.75 5.28 -6.40
N ASP A 163 -17.01 5.27 -6.88
CA ASP A 163 -18.18 4.99 -6.03
C ASP A 163 -18.11 3.55 -5.51
N VAL A 164 -18.37 3.38 -4.22
CA VAL A 164 -18.41 2.06 -3.55
C VAL A 164 -19.47 1.13 -4.16
N LYS A 165 -20.54 1.68 -4.72
CA LYS A 165 -21.65 0.92 -5.33
C LYS A 165 -21.20 -0.03 -6.45
N ARG A 166 -20.06 0.26 -7.12
CA ARG A 166 -19.51 -0.63 -8.15
C ARG A 166 -19.03 -1.98 -7.61
N LEU A 167 -18.89 -2.10 -6.28
CA LEU A 167 -18.38 -3.29 -5.59
C LEU A 167 -19.48 -4.05 -4.83
N LEU A 168 -20.71 -3.58 -4.86
CA LEU A 168 -21.91 -4.15 -4.19
C LEU A 168 -22.77 -5.00 -5.17
#